data_e5aaea1910536273faf0174df0ae5a60
#
_entry.id   e5aaea1910536273faf0174df0ae5a60
#
_cell.length_a   1.000
_cell.length_b   1.000
_cell.length_c   1.000
_cell.angle_alpha   90.00
_cell.angle_beta   90.00
_cell.angle_gamma   90.00
#
_symmetry.space_group_name_H-M   'P 1'
#
loop_
_entity.id
_entity.type
_entity.pdbx_description
1 polymer ?
#
loop_
_entity_poly.entity_id
_entity_poly.type
_entity_poly.pdbx_seq_one_letter_code
_entity_poly.pdbx_strand_id
1 'polypeptide(L)'
;MIKLFSWNDVLVASKDKNHLLSQFTKKGSALSIGGFDGPHLGHRELFQQVIDYKTKNNVVAGVVTFKFPPKAAKNPTDFTGELSTIKLKLEYFEDLGFDFVIVIDFSCDFSKMKGRDFLTFLKSSCSMQFLVAGSDFRCGYKLDTGILQISEFAAQNGISFNVVEDYLFQGNKYELDRKKYIDESIFEQSQFGGHFDDYIGEDLL
;
A
#
# COMPACT_ATOMS: atom_id res chain seq x y z
N MET A 1 0.82 17.88 -2.45
CA MET A 1 1.40 16.92 -3.44
C MET A 1 1.94 15.72 -2.67
N ILE A 2 1.39 14.54 -2.96
CA ILE A 2 1.77 13.26 -2.35
C ILE A 2 3.22 12.88 -2.77
N LYS A 3 4.01 12.30 -1.86
CA LYS A 3 5.37 11.85 -2.19
C LYS A 3 5.35 10.41 -2.65
N LEU A 4 6.07 10.14 -3.74
CA LEU A 4 6.22 8.80 -4.29
C LEU A 4 7.61 8.24 -3.94
N PHE A 5 7.65 7.00 -3.46
CA PHE A 5 8.86 6.25 -3.17
C PHE A 5 8.78 4.86 -3.81
N SER A 6 9.93 4.34 -4.20
CA SER A 6 10.10 2.98 -4.68
C SER A 6 10.46 2.01 -3.54
N TRP A 7 10.45 0.70 -3.82
CA TRP A 7 10.99 -0.27 -2.88
C TRP A 7 12.50 -0.10 -2.66
N ASN A 8 13.23 0.37 -3.67
CA ASN A 8 14.66 0.68 -3.52
C ASN A 8 14.89 1.79 -2.50
N ASP A 9 14.04 2.81 -2.46
CA ASP A 9 14.10 3.86 -1.43
C ASP A 9 13.94 3.28 -0.03
N VAL A 10 13.06 2.29 0.15
CA VAL A 10 12.91 1.58 1.43
C VAL A 10 14.19 0.86 1.82
N LEU A 11 14.82 0.15 0.89
CA LEU A 11 16.08 -0.57 1.15
C LEU A 11 17.23 0.38 1.51
N VAL A 12 17.36 1.50 0.81
CA VAL A 12 18.37 2.53 1.12
C VAL A 12 18.07 3.18 2.46
N ALA A 13 16.84 3.63 2.69
CA ALA A 13 16.40 4.29 3.92
C ALA A 13 16.55 3.39 5.17
N SER A 14 16.52 2.07 5.01
CA SER A 14 16.75 1.14 6.11
C SER A 14 18.18 1.21 6.66
N LYS A 15 19.13 1.63 5.84
CA LYS A 15 20.56 1.71 6.15
C LYS A 15 21.03 3.15 6.33
N ASP A 16 20.41 4.10 5.64
CA ASP A 16 20.75 5.52 5.67
C ASP A 16 19.59 6.37 6.23
N LYS A 17 19.80 6.90 7.42
CA LYS A 17 18.80 7.77 8.07
C LYS A 17 18.72 9.18 7.48
N ASN A 18 19.66 9.55 6.61
CA ASN A 18 19.61 10.81 5.86
C ASN A 18 18.82 10.69 4.57
N HIS A 19 18.44 9.47 4.14
CA HIS A 19 17.59 9.26 2.99
C HIS A 19 16.25 10.01 3.14
N LEU A 20 15.73 10.55 2.03
CA LEU A 20 14.53 11.38 2.02
C LEU A 20 13.33 10.70 2.71
N LEU A 21 13.09 9.42 2.47
CA LEU A 21 12.02 8.66 3.13
C LEU A 21 12.19 8.64 4.64
N SER A 22 13.39 8.32 5.17
CA SER A 22 13.66 8.31 6.61
C SER A 22 13.47 9.68 7.23
N GLN A 23 13.91 10.74 6.56
CA GLN A 23 13.72 12.12 7.02
C GLN A 23 12.26 12.54 7.01
N PHE A 24 11.53 12.14 5.96
CA PHE A 24 10.11 12.45 5.82
C PHE A 24 9.26 11.78 6.91
N THR A 25 9.58 10.53 7.25
CA THR A 25 8.86 9.72 8.24
C THR A 25 9.44 9.78 9.65
N LYS A 26 10.40 10.67 9.92
CA LYS A 26 11.17 10.71 11.20
C LYS A 26 10.31 10.85 12.46
N LYS A 27 9.12 11.46 12.37
CA LYS A 27 8.18 11.61 13.48
C LYS A 27 7.30 10.38 13.68
N GLY A 28 7.35 9.43 12.75
CA GLY A 28 6.52 8.23 12.72
C GLY A 28 5.61 8.20 11.50
N SER A 29 5.12 7.02 11.19
CA SER A 29 4.13 6.83 10.12
C SER A 29 3.03 5.86 10.51
N ALA A 30 1.86 6.07 9.89
CA ALA A 30 0.74 5.15 9.87
C ALA A 30 0.61 4.58 8.46
N LEU A 31 0.54 3.26 8.31
CA LEU A 31 0.56 2.59 7.02
C LEU A 31 -0.65 1.68 6.80
N SER A 32 -1.07 1.59 5.54
CA SER A 32 -1.86 0.47 5.02
C SER A 32 -1.12 -0.21 3.87
N ILE A 33 -1.25 -1.53 3.75
CA ILE A 33 -0.55 -2.34 2.74
C ILE A 33 -1.58 -3.13 1.95
N GLY A 34 -1.55 -3.01 0.62
CA GLY A 34 -2.47 -3.75 -0.25
C GLY A 34 -2.29 -3.46 -1.73
N GLY A 35 -2.96 -4.24 -2.58
CA GLY A 35 -2.97 -4.01 -4.02
C GLY A 35 -3.77 -2.78 -4.43
N PHE A 36 -4.85 -2.51 -3.70
CA PHE A 36 -5.74 -1.36 -3.87
C PHE A 36 -6.15 -1.10 -5.33
N ASP A 37 -6.45 -2.18 -6.03
CA ASP A 37 -6.92 -2.12 -7.40
C ASP A 37 -8.44 -1.89 -7.42
N GLY A 38 -8.87 -0.67 -7.80
CA GLY A 38 -10.26 -0.22 -7.69
C GLY A 38 -10.69 -0.09 -6.21
N PRO A 39 -10.37 1.05 -5.54
CA PRO A 39 -10.72 1.20 -4.13
C PRO A 39 -12.23 1.11 -3.92
N HIS A 40 -12.63 0.22 -3.03
CA HIS A 40 -14.02 -0.05 -2.65
C HIS A 40 -14.31 0.27 -1.19
N LEU A 41 -15.56 0.11 -0.73
CA LEU A 41 -15.98 0.48 0.61
C LEU A 41 -15.12 -0.16 1.73
N GLY A 42 -14.67 -1.41 1.56
CA GLY A 42 -13.76 -2.05 2.53
C GLY A 42 -12.38 -1.39 2.60
N HIS A 43 -11.87 -0.89 1.47
CA HIS A 43 -10.62 -0.12 1.48
C HIS A 43 -10.78 1.25 2.16
N ARG A 44 -11.95 1.89 2.08
CA ARG A 44 -12.20 3.18 2.75
C ARG A 44 -12.04 3.07 4.25
N GLU A 45 -12.50 1.98 4.86
CA GLU A 45 -12.33 1.74 6.30
C GLU A 45 -10.84 1.64 6.69
N LEU A 46 -10.03 0.89 5.89
CA LEU A 46 -8.59 0.82 6.09
C LEU A 46 -7.95 2.22 6.04
N PHE A 47 -8.29 2.99 5.01
CA PHE A 47 -7.73 4.32 4.81
C PHE A 47 -8.15 5.29 5.90
N GLN A 48 -9.42 5.25 6.33
CA GLN A 48 -9.91 6.11 7.40
C GLN A 48 -9.13 5.88 8.70
N GLN A 49 -8.86 4.63 9.07
CA GLN A 49 -8.08 4.32 10.27
C GLN A 49 -6.65 4.85 10.19
N VAL A 50 -6.01 4.83 9.00
CA VAL A 50 -4.68 5.44 8.81
C VAL A 50 -4.73 6.96 9.02
N ILE A 51 -5.72 7.63 8.41
CA ILE A 51 -5.87 9.09 8.51
C ILE A 51 -6.23 9.53 9.94
N ASP A 52 -7.07 8.77 10.63
CA ASP A 52 -7.41 9.03 12.03
C ASP A 52 -6.18 8.90 12.93
N TYR A 53 -5.37 7.83 12.72
CA TYR A 53 -4.13 7.66 13.47
C TYR A 53 -3.12 8.77 13.20
N LYS A 54 -2.93 9.15 11.92
CA LYS A 54 -2.11 10.30 11.51
C LYS A 54 -2.50 11.55 12.28
N THR A 55 -3.77 11.89 12.26
CA THR A 55 -4.31 13.12 12.87
C THR A 55 -4.12 13.11 14.39
N LYS A 56 -4.44 11.99 15.05
CA LYS A 56 -4.35 11.84 16.49
C LYS A 56 -2.92 11.89 17.02
N ASN A 57 -1.95 11.33 16.27
CA ASN A 57 -0.57 11.13 16.74
C ASN A 57 0.43 12.07 16.08
N ASN A 58 -0.01 12.96 15.17
CA ASN A 58 0.84 13.90 14.44
C ASN A 58 2.00 13.21 13.70
N VAL A 59 1.68 12.12 13.01
CA VAL A 59 2.58 11.34 12.16
C VAL A 59 2.18 11.48 10.69
N VAL A 60 2.95 10.94 9.76
CA VAL A 60 2.59 10.93 8.32
C VAL A 60 1.81 9.66 7.96
N ALA A 61 0.87 9.79 7.02
CA ALA A 61 0.09 8.68 6.47
C ALA A 61 0.71 8.17 5.18
N GLY A 62 0.90 6.86 5.06
CA GLY A 62 1.45 6.22 3.88
C GLY A 62 0.66 5.01 3.41
N VAL A 63 0.71 4.77 2.10
CA VAL A 63 0.20 3.56 1.46
C VAL A 63 1.36 2.78 0.87
N VAL A 64 1.36 1.46 1.07
CA VAL A 64 2.28 0.55 0.37
C VAL A 64 1.46 -0.26 -0.62
N THR A 65 1.73 -0.07 -1.90
CA THR A 65 1.01 -0.73 -2.99
C THR A 65 1.94 -1.31 -4.04
N PHE A 66 1.40 -2.00 -5.03
CA PHE A 66 2.17 -2.68 -6.07
C PHE A 66 1.94 -2.00 -7.42
N LYS A 67 3.01 -1.93 -8.23
CA LYS A 67 2.95 -1.44 -9.62
C LYS A 67 2.03 -2.33 -10.45
N PHE A 68 2.15 -3.64 -10.25
CA PHE A 68 1.26 -4.65 -10.82
C PHE A 68 0.77 -5.60 -9.72
N PRO A 69 -0.47 -6.11 -9.80
CA PRO A 69 -0.95 -7.09 -8.85
C PRO A 69 -0.02 -8.31 -8.81
N PRO A 70 0.31 -8.87 -7.63
CA PRO A 70 1.15 -10.06 -7.52
C PRO A 70 0.65 -11.26 -8.34
N LYS A 71 -0.65 -11.33 -8.63
CA LYS A 71 -1.26 -12.34 -9.51
C LYS A 71 -0.83 -12.17 -10.98
N ALA A 72 -0.67 -10.94 -11.46
CA ALA A 72 -0.19 -10.66 -12.83
C ALA A 72 1.24 -11.13 -13.05
N ALA A 73 2.11 -10.98 -12.03
CA ALA A 73 3.49 -11.44 -12.10
C ALA A 73 3.61 -12.99 -12.14
N LYS A 74 2.62 -13.71 -11.60
CA LYS A 74 2.59 -15.18 -11.57
C LYS A 74 1.96 -15.81 -12.82
N ASN A 75 0.90 -15.20 -13.36
CA ASN A 75 0.17 -15.70 -14.53
C ASN A 75 -0.13 -14.55 -15.50
N PRO A 76 0.84 -14.14 -16.34
CA PRO A 76 0.65 -13.03 -17.28
C PRO A 76 -0.47 -13.26 -18.30
N THR A 77 -0.76 -14.52 -18.64
CA THR A 77 -1.80 -14.91 -19.63
C THR A 77 -3.23 -14.76 -19.10
N ASP A 78 -3.42 -14.83 -17.79
CA ASP A 78 -4.75 -14.75 -17.16
C ASP A 78 -5.04 -13.33 -16.63
N PHE A 79 -4.12 -12.39 -16.85
CA PHE A 79 -4.26 -11.04 -16.39
C PHE A 79 -5.12 -10.19 -17.34
N THR A 80 -6.32 -9.84 -16.91
CA THR A 80 -7.30 -9.06 -17.69
C THR A 80 -7.08 -7.53 -17.58
N GLY A 81 -5.95 -7.08 -17.02
CA GLY A 81 -5.64 -5.66 -16.80
C GLY A 81 -5.93 -5.19 -15.37
N GLU A 82 -5.36 -4.05 -15.00
CA GLU A 82 -5.70 -3.35 -13.75
C GLU A 82 -6.95 -2.50 -13.95
N LEU A 83 -7.75 -2.35 -12.89
CA LEU A 83 -8.92 -1.46 -12.88
C LEU A 83 -8.50 0.01 -12.77
N SER A 84 -7.37 0.28 -12.12
CA SER A 84 -6.87 1.62 -11.93
C SER A 84 -5.37 1.73 -12.23
N THR A 85 -5.00 2.73 -13.01
CA THR A 85 -3.60 3.05 -13.24
C THR A 85 -2.94 3.55 -11.94
N ILE A 86 -1.61 3.49 -11.87
CA ILE A 86 -0.89 4.03 -10.71
C ILE A 86 -1.17 5.52 -10.50
N LYS A 87 -1.37 6.28 -11.58
CA LYS A 87 -1.74 7.70 -11.54
C LYS A 87 -3.05 7.91 -10.80
N LEU A 88 -4.11 7.18 -11.18
CA LEU A 88 -5.41 7.28 -10.52
C LEU A 88 -5.33 6.87 -9.04
N LYS A 89 -4.53 5.85 -8.72
CA LYS A 89 -4.29 5.47 -7.31
C LYS A 89 -3.64 6.61 -6.52
N LEU A 90 -2.64 7.29 -7.11
CA LEU A 90 -1.95 8.39 -6.45
C LEU A 90 -2.88 9.59 -6.21
N GLU A 91 -3.66 10.00 -7.23
CA GLU A 91 -4.65 11.06 -7.10
C GLU A 91 -5.67 10.72 -6.01
N TYR A 92 -6.20 9.51 -6.01
CA TYR A 92 -7.15 9.06 -5.01
C TYR A 92 -6.55 9.06 -3.58
N PHE A 93 -5.31 8.61 -3.39
CA PHE A 93 -4.67 8.66 -2.08
C PHE A 93 -4.36 10.09 -1.64
N GLU A 94 -3.99 10.98 -2.55
CA GLU A 94 -3.80 12.40 -2.26
C GLU A 94 -5.09 13.06 -1.78
N ASP A 95 -6.21 12.82 -2.46
CA ASP A 95 -7.53 13.33 -2.10
C ASP A 95 -8.00 12.83 -0.72
N LEU A 96 -7.62 11.61 -0.35
CA LEU A 96 -7.89 11.06 0.99
C LEU A 96 -6.98 11.63 2.08
N GLY A 97 -5.96 12.42 1.72
CA GLY A 97 -5.05 13.06 2.68
C GLY A 97 -3.84 12.22 3.06
N PHE A 98 -3.44 11.23 2.25
CA PHE A 98 -2.17 10.53 2.40
C PHE A 98 -1.01 11.44 2.04
N ASP A 99 0.12 11.25 2.71
CA ASP A 99 1.32 12.08 2.54
C ASP A 99 2.33 11.42 1.60
N PHE A 100 2.33 10.08 1.53
CA PHE A 100 3.25 9.34 0.66
C PHE A 100 2.71 7.97 0.25
N VAL A 101 3.25 7.47 -0.87
CA VAL A 101 3.00 6.13 -1.39
C VAL A 101 4.34 5.44 -1.64
N ILE A 102 4.44 4.18 -1.25
CA ILE A 102 5.53 3.29 -1.65
C ILE A 102 4.99 2.36 -2.72
N VAL A 103 5.55 2.44 -3.92
CA VAL A 103 5.19 1.56 -5.03
C VAL A 103 6.22 0.45 -5.15
N ILE A 104 5.76 -0.79 -5.08
CA ILE A 104 6.60 -1.98 -5.18
C ILE A 104 6.47 -2.57 -6.57
N ASP A 105 7.59 -2.69 -7.27
CA ASP A 105 7.69 -3.56 -8.43
C ASP A 105 7.94 -4.99 -7.94
N PHE A 106 7.07 -5.92 -8.35
CA PHE A 106 7.14 -7.33 -7.91
C PHE A 106 8.23 -8.09 -8.69
N SER A 107 9.47 -7.61 -8.57
CA SER A 107 10.65 -8.22 -9.17
C SER A 107 10.95 -9.60 -8.56
N CYS A 108 11.82 -10.37 -9.25
CA CYS A 108 12.25 -11.69 -8.77
C CYS A 108 12.85 -11.66 -7.37
N ASP A 109 13.58 -10.59 -7.03
CA ASP A 109 14.23 -10.50 -5.72
C ASP A 109 13.21 -10.16 -4.62
N PHE A 110 12.31 -9.21 -4.86
CA PHE A 110 11.22 -8.90 -3.94
C PHE A 110 10.31 -10.12 -3.71
N SER A 111 10.01 -10.88 -4.75
CA SER A 111 9.11 -12.04 -4.68
C SER A 111 9.62 -13.17 -3.77
N LYS A 112 10.92 -13.21 -3.46
CA LYS A 112 11.55 -14.19 -2.56
C LYS A 112 11.69 -13.70 -1.12
N MET A 113 11.37 -12.44 -0.85
CA MET A 113 11.48 -11.85 0.48
C MET A 113 10.47 -12.46 1.44
N LYS A 114 10.91 -12.81 2.66
CA LYS A 114 10.00 -13.25 3.72
C LYS A 114 9.17 -12.08 4.23
N GLY A 115 7.92 -12.34 4.63
CA GLY A 115 7.04 -11.27 5.09
C GLY A 115 7.55 -10.58 6.35
N ARG A 116 8.22 -11.30 7.26
CA ARG A 116 8.85 -10.68 8.43
C ARG A 116 9.96 -9.69 8.05
N ASP A 117 10.78 -10.00 7.04
CA ASP A 117 11.84 -9.12 6.56
C ASP A 117 11.24 -7.87 5.90
N PHE A 118 10.20 -8.06 5.09
CA PHE A 118 9.41 -6.97 4.49
C PHE A 118 8.89 -5.99 5.54
N LEU A 119 8.24 -6.50 6.61
CA LEU A 119 7.73 -5.66 7.70
C LEU A 119 8.87 -4.97 8.46
N THR A 120 10.02 -5.65 8.64
CA THR A 120 11.20 -5.09 9.29
C THR A 120 11.78 -3.92 8.50
N PHE A 121 11.86 -4.04 7.17
CA PHE A 121 12.29 -2.93 6.30
C PHE A 121 11.31 -1.75 6.38
N LEU A 122 10.01 -1.97 6.30
CA LEU A 122 9.03 -0.89 6.43
C LEU A 122 9.12 -0.20 7.80
N LYS A 123 9.22 -0.97 8.88
CA LYS A 123 9.39 -0.40 10.23
C LYS A 123 10.61 0.51 10.30
N SER A 124 11.76 0.03 9.84
CA SER A 124 13.03 0.75 9.99
C SER A 124 13.14 1.97 9.08
N SER A 125 12.59 1.89 7.86
CA SER A 125 12.68 2.95 6.84
C SER A 125 11.64 4.02 7.00
N CYS A 126 10.43 3.63 7.44
CA CYS A 126 9.28 4.53 7.55
C CYS A 126 8.95 4.92 8.99
N SER A 127 9.75 4.49 9.99
CA SER A 127 9.44 4.72 11.41
C SER A 127 7.98 4.33 11.74
N MET A 128 7.55 3.15 11.25
CA MET A 128 6.16 2.69 11.33
C MET A 128 5.70 2.52 12.77
N GLN A 129 4.63 3.22 13.15
CA GLN A 129 4.00 3.17 14.47
C GLN A 129 2.61 2.53 14.43
N PHE A 130 1.96 2.57 13.27
CA PHE A 130 0.65 2.01 13.05
C PHE A 130 0.61 1.26 11.72
N LEU A 131 -0.07 0.13 11.73
CA LEU A 131 -0.36 -0.66 10.55
C LEU A 131 -1.81 -1.11 10.59
N VAL A 132 -2.50 -1.03 9.45
CA VAL A 132 -3.82 -1.63 9.27
C VAL A 132 -3.84 -2.48 8.00
N ALA A 133 -4.48 -3.64 8.06
CA ALA A 133 -4.63 -4.55 6.93
C ALA A 133 -6.01 -5.22 6.93
N GLY A 134 -6.44 -5.72 5.79
CA GLY A 134 -7.64 -6.56 5.68
C GLY A 134 -7.42 -7.93 6.34
N SER A 135 -8.49 -8.57 6.77
CA SER A 135 -8.44 -9.88 7.44
C SER A 135 -7.87 -11.00 6.56
N ASP A 136 -7.95 -10.85 5.24
CA ASP A 136 -7.41 -11.78 4.25
C ASP A 136 -5.96 -11.46 3.83
N PHE A 137 -5.38 -10.35 4.34
CA PHE A 137 -4.05 -9.91 3.94
C PHE A 137 -2.96 -10.91 4.29
N ARG A 138 -2.12 -11.20 3.30
CA ARG A 138 -0.91 -12.02 3.44
C ARG A 138 0.23 -11.43 2.64
N CYS A 139 1.43 -11.51 3.16
CA CYS A 139 2.65 -11.07 2.47
C CYS A 139 3.78 -12.11 2.60
N GLY A 140 4.88 -11.81 1.93
CA GLY A 140 6.09 -12.62 1.95
C GLY A 140 6.09 -13.77 0.94
N TYR A 141 7.25 -14.42 0.87
CA TYR A 141 7.47 -15.55 -0.03
C TYR A 141 6.51 -16.69 0.27
N LYS A 142 5.76 -17.13 -0.76
CA LYS A 142 4.70 -18.13 -0.63
C LYS A 142 3.61 -17.75 0.38
N LEU A 143 3.39 -16.46 0.62
CA LEU A 143 2.41 -15.94 1.57
C LEU A 143 2.66 -16.43 3.01
N ASP A 144 3.92 -16.48 3.41
CA ASP A 144 4.40 -17.04 4.68
C ASP A 144 3.97 -16.24 5.91
N THR A 145 3.48 -15.01 5.73
CA THR A 145 3.14 -14.09 6.81
C THR A 145 1.71 -13.60 6.64
N GLY A 146 0.82 -14.08 7.48
CA GLY A 146 -0.59 -13.66 7.59
C GLY A 146 -0.85 -12.81 8.83
N ILE A 147 -2.13 -12.55 9.12
CA ILE A 147 -2.57 -11.64 10.19
C ILE A 147 -1.99 -12.00 11.57
N LEU A 148 -1.93 -13.27 11.93
CA LEU A 148 -1.37 -13.70 13.23
C LEU A 148 0.11 -13.33 13.34
N GLN A 149 0.92 -13.63 12.33
CA GLN A 149 2.35 -13.31 12.31
C GLN A 149 2.59 -11.79 12.28
N ILE A 150 1.72 -11.03 11.58
CA ILE A 150 1.78 -9.56 11.57
C ILE A 150 1.47 -9.01 12.95
N SER A 151 0.44 -9.54 13.63
CA SER A 151 0.07 -9.15 14.99
C SER A 151 1.22 -9.40 15.98
N GLU A 152 1.84 -10.59 15.91
CA GLU A 152 3.01 -10.92 16.74
C GLU A 152 4.19 -9.98 16.47
N PHE A 153 4.48 -9.71 15.19
CA PHE A 153 5.52 -8.77 14.79
C PHE A 153 5.23 -7.36 15.34
N ALA A 154 4.01 -6.88 15.20
CA ALA A 154 3.58 -5.57 15.67
C ALA A 154 3.76 -5.44 17.19
N ALA A 155 3.28 -6.43 17.96
CA ALA A 155 3.40 -6.47 19.41
C ALA A 155 4.88 -6.46 19.86
N GLN A 156 5.74 -7.27 19.23
CA GLN A 156 7.18 -7.33 19.53
C GLN A 156 7.92 -6.02 19.20
N ASN A 157 7.36 -5.19 18.33
CA ASN A 157 8.01 -3.99 17.81
C ASN A 157 7.35 -2.68 18.25
N GLY A 158 6.35 -2.72 19.13
CA GLY A 158 5.64 -1.55 19.63
C GLY A 158 4.83 -0.83 18.56
N ILE A 159 4.31 -1.57 17.57
CA ILE A 159 3.47 -1.06 16.50
C ILE A 159 2.01 -1.35 16.86
N SER A 160 1.15 -0.34 16.78
CA SER A 160 -0.29 -0.56 16.85
C SER A 160 -0.77 -1.24 15.57
N PHE A 161 -1.48 -2.35 15.69
CA PHE A 161 -1.97 -3.10 14.53
C PHE A 161 -3.48 -3.30 14.60
N ASN A 162 -4.17 -2.91 13.54
CA ASN A 162 -5.60 -3.13 13.39
C ASN A 162 -5.88 -4.02 12.18
N VAL A 163 -6.96 -4.79 12.29
CA VAL A 163 -7.47 -5.64 11.21
C VAL A 163 -8.87 -5.17 10.86
N VAL A 164 -9.12 -4.96 9.57
CA VAL A 164 -10.47 -4.68 9.07
C VAL A 164 -11.02 -5.97 8.50
N GLU A 165 -12.16 -6.39 9.03
CA GLU A 165 -12.88 -7.55 8.53
C GLU A 165 -13.47 -7.29 7.15
N ASP A 166 -13.65 -8.34 6.37
CA ASP A 166 -14.31 -8.25 5.06
C ASP A 166 -15.69 -7.61 5.23
N TYR A 167 -15.96 -6.62 4.41
CA TYR A 167 -17.28 -5.97 4.42
C TYR A 167 -18.32 -6.93 3.84
N LEU A 168 -19.24 -7.40 4.69
CA LEU A 168 -20.37 -8.22 4.27
C LEU A 168 -21.57 -7.31 3.99
N PHE A 169 -22.01 -7.24 2.75
CA PHE A 169 -23.29 -6.61 2.42
C PHE A 169 -24.37 -7.68 2.31
N GLN A 170 -25.44 -7.54 3.07
CA GLN A 170 -26.56 -8.49 3.14
C GLN A 170 -26.16 -9.94 3.44
N GLY A 171 -25.10 -10.16 4.23
CA GLY A 171 -24.67 -11.50 4.63
C GLY A 171 -23.83 -12.28 3.60
N ASN A 172 -23.59 -11.71 2.44
CA ASN A 172 -22.71 -12.28 1.43
C ASN A 172 -21.37 -11.55 1.42
N LYS A 173 -20.28 -12.31 1.36
CA LYS A 173 -18.94 -11.74 1.11
C LYS A 173 -19.01 -11.04 -0.25
N TYR A 174 -18.69 -9.73 -0.29
CA TYR A 174 -18.55 -9.03 -1.55
C TYR A 174 -17.34 -9.60 -2.30
N GLU A 175 -17.57 -10.59 -3.10
CA GLU A 175 -16.80 -10.76 -4.30
C GLU A 175 -17.27 -9.63 -5.24
N LEU A 176 -16.48 -8.56 -5.27
CA LEU A 176 -16.79 -7.41 -6.10
C LEU A 176 -17.03 -7.86 -7.52
N ASP A 177 -18.26 -7.70 -7.98
CA ASP A 177 -18.50 -7.49 -9.39
C ASP A 177 -17.79 -6.17 -9.74
N ARG A 178 -16.50 -6.31 -10.12
CA ARG A 178 -15.53 -5.23 -10.34
C ARG A 178 -16.04 -4.12 -11.24
N LYS A 179 -17.11 -4.39 -12.01
CA LYS A 179 -17.74 -3.45 -12.95
C LYS A 179 -18.74 -2.48 -12.29
N LYS A 180 -19.24 -2.75 -11.09
CA LYS A 180 -20.40 -2.02 -10.54
C LYS A 180 -20.07 -0.94 -9.52
N TYR A 181 -18.81 -0.81 -9.06
CA TYR A 181 -18.40 0.10 -7.97
C TYR A 181 -17.15 0.92 -8.26
N ILE A 182 -16.75 1.03 -9.50
CA ILE A 182 -15.90 2.14 -9.92
C ILE A 182 -16.82 3.35 -9.91
N ASP A 183 -16.53 4.30 -9.03
CA ASP A 183 -17.16 5.61 -9.08
C ASP A 183 -17.02 6.12 -10.51
N GLU A 184 -18.15 6.37 -11.20
CA GLU A 184 -18.16 6.80 -12.61
C GLU A 184 -17.26 8.03 -12.81
N SER A 185 -17.09 8.87 -11.78
CA SER A 185 -16.18 10.01 -11.78
C SER A 185 -14.70 9.63 -11.97
N ILE A 186 -14.28 8.47 -11.45
CA ILE A 186 -12.90 7.95 -11.62
C ILE A 186 -12.72 7.38 -13.04
N PHE A 187 -13.79 6.79 -13.59
CA PHE A 187 -13.73 6.18 -14.92
C PHE A 187 -13.71 7.23 -16.05
N GLU A 188 -14.43 8.35 -15.89
CA GLU A 188 -14.41 9.44 -16.88
C GLU A 188 -13.04 10.15 -16.93
N GLN A 189 -12.32 10.24 -15.82
CA GLN A 189 -10.98 10.83 -15.78
C GLN A 189 -9.90 9.92 -16.39
N SER A 190 -10.12 8.60 -16.46
CA SER A 190 -9.16 7.64 -17.02
C SER A 190 -8.90 7.75 -18.52
N GLN A 191 -9.65 8.59 -19.23
CA GLN A 191 -9.49 8.84 -20.67
C GLN A 191 -8.31 9.79 -21.00
N PHE A 192 -7.70 10.43 -20.00
CA PHE A 192 -6.51 11.26 -20.19
C PHE A 192 -5.25 10.44 -19.89
N GLY A 193 -4.71 9.80 -20.94
CA GLY A 193 -3.50 8.99 -20.88
C GLY A 193 -2.25 9.80 -20.51
N GLY A 194 -1.82 9.68 -19.26
CA GLY A 194 -0.49 10.06 -18.81
C GLY A 194 0.36 8.81 -18.58
N HIS A 195 1.61 8.82 -19.03
CA HIS A 195 2.57 7.75 -18.76
C HIS A 195 3.07 7.83 -17.30
N PHE A 196 3.39 6.68 -16.68
CA PHE A 196 4.01 6.59 -15.35
C PHE A 196 5.30 7.42 -15.25
N ASP A 197 6.03 7.51 -16.36
CA ASP A 197 7.29 8.27 -16.48
C ASP A 197 7.12 9.78 -16.22
N ASP A 198 5.89 10.33 -16.31
CA ASP A 198 5.61 11.74 -16.02
C ASP A 198 5.67 12.08 -14.51
N TYR A 199 5.67 11.07 -13.63
CA TYR A 199 5.71 11.24 -12.16
C TYR A 199 7.03 10.84 -11.52
N ILE A 200 7.88 10.15 -12.26
CA ILE A 200 9.22 9.76 -11.84
C ILE A 200 10.17 10.72 -12.53
N GLY A 201 10.77 11.63 -11.76
CA GLY A 201 11.86 12.47 -12.31
C GLY A 201 12.94 11.58 -12.91
N GLU A 202 13.69 12.10 -13.88
CA GLU A 202 14.75 11.40 -14.64
C GLU A 202 15.80 10.69 -13.76
N ASP A 203 15.79 10.91 -12.44
CA ASP A 203 16.73 10.34 -11.47
C ASP A 203 16.35 8.95 -10.95
N LEU A 204 15.28 8.31 -11.46
CA LEU A 204 14.79 6.99 -11.01
C LEU A 204 14.85 5.90 -12.10
N LEU A 205 15.55 6.14 -13.20
CA LEU A 205 15.86 5.14 -14.21
C LEU A 205 17.21 4.46 -13.96
#